data_a5ffdf9b971756576791bbd7fdb63da0
#
_entry.id   a5ffdf9b971756576791bbd7fdb63da0
#
_cell.length_a   1.000
_cell.length_b   1.000
_cell.length_c   1.000
_cell.angle_alpha   90.00
_cell.angle_beta   90.00
_cell.angle_gamma   90.00
#
_symmetry.space_group_name_H-M   'P 1'
#
loop_
_entity.id
_entity.type
_entity.pdbx_description
1 polymer ?
#
loop_
_entity_poly.entity_id
_entity_poly.type
_entity_poly.pdbx_seq_one_letter_code
_entity_poly.pdbx_strand_id
1 'polypeptide(L)'
;MENETHKAEILAQVMEKFDKNQCALVERMLSIMSNPVRFHILCALEKESFSVSELMVLSKSRVSNVSQQLKMMTLAGYISKERQGKQIIYTLKDGRIRELIHKLEELFGESR
;
A
#
# COMPACT_ATOMS: atom_id res chain seq x y z
N MET A 1 -15.24 34.76 18.66
CA MET A 1 -15.99 34.84 17.40
C MET A 1 -15.10 34.61 16.18
N GLU A 2 -14.00 35.32 16.09
CA GLU A 2 -13.07 35.08 14.98
C GLU A 2 -12.58 33.63 14.93
N ASN A 3 -12.30 33.06 16.11
CA ASN A 3 -11.85 31.67 16.20
C ASN A 3 -12.90 30.67 15.74
N GLU A 4 -14.18 30.97 16.05
CA GLU A 4 -15.25 30.07 15.63
C GLU A 4 -15.48 30.14 14.13
N THR A 5 -15.43 31.36 13.55
CA THR A 5 -15.55 31.53 12.10
C THR A 5 -14.38 30.86 11.38
N HIS A 6 -13.17 31.04 11.89
CA HIS A 6 -11.97 30.41 11.33
C HIS A 6 -12.07 28.90 11.35
N LYS A 7 -12.48 28.33 12.47
CA LYS A 7 -12.66 26.88 12.59
C LYS A 7 -13.73 26.36 11.66
N ALA A 8 -14.84 27.12 11.53
CA ALA A 8 -15.91 26.73 10.62
C ALA A 8 -15.41 26.68 9.16
N GLU A 9 -14.59 27.64 8.78
CA GLU A 9 -14.00 27.68 7.45
C GLU A 9 -13.07 26.48 7.23
N ILE A 10 -12.26 26.14 8.21
CA ILE A 10 -11.37 24.98 8.14
C ILE A 10 -12.18 23.70 8.02
N LEU A 11 -13.23 23.56 8.83
CA LEU A 11 -14.10 22.39 8.78
C LEU A 11 -14.74 22.24 7.41
N ALA A 12 -15.20 23.33 6.82
CA ALA A 12 -15.79 23.29 5.49
C ALA A 12 -14.78 22.83 4.44
N GLN A 13 -13.54 23.31 4.54
CA GLN A 13 -12.48 22.90 3.63
C GLN A 13 -12.16 21.42 3.77
N VAL A 14 -12.08 20.93 5.00
CA VAL A 14 -11.79 19.52 5.26
C VAL A 14 -12.93 18.65 4.75
N MET A 15 -14.17 19.03 5.01
CA MET A 15 -15.34 18.29 4.53
C MET A 15 -15.39 18.23 3.01
N GLU A 16 -15.01 19.33 2.37
CA GLU A 16 -14.94 19.37 0.90
C GLU A 16 -13.94 18.34 0.37
N LYS A 17 -12.79 18.19 1.04
CA LYS A 17 -11.80 17.17 0.68
C LYS A 17 -12.37 15.77 0.83
N PHE A 18 -13.16 15.51 1.88
CA PHE A 18 -13.79 14.20 2.07
C PHE A 18 -14.74 13.87 0.94
N ASP A 19 -15.43 14.86 0.40
CA ASP A 19 -16.38 14.68 -0.67
C ASP A 19 -15.71 14.45 -2.03
N LYS A 20 -14.42 14.74 -2.13
CA LYS A 20 -13.67 14.52 -3.36
C LYS A 20 -13.05 13.14 -3.35
N ASN A 21 -12.88 12.59 -4.54
CA ASN A 21 -12.30 11.25 -4.73
C ASN A 21 -10.91 11.11 -4.13
N GLN A 22 -10.22 12.22 -3.85
CA GLN A 22 -8.86 12.19 -3.30
C GLN A 22 -8.80 11.48 -1.95
N CYS A 23 -9.75 11.78 -1.06
CA CYS A 23 -9.78 11.11 0.24
C CYS A 23 -10.11 9.63 0.11
N ALA A 24 -10.99 9.27 -0.82
CA ALA A 24 -11.33 7.88 -1.05
C ALA A 24 -10.10 7.08 -1.50
N LEU A 25 -9.26 7.67 -2.36
CA LEU A 25 -8.04 7.02 -2.82
C LEU A 25 -7.04 6.84 -1.68
N VAL A 26 -6.89 7.86 -0.84
CA VAL A 26 -6.01 7.77 0.33
C VAL A 26 -6.51 6.70 1.30
N GLU A 27 -7.81 6.66 1.54
CA GLU A 27 -8.41 5.66 2.42
C GLU A 27 -8.14 4.24 1.92
N ARG A 28 -8.23 4.02 0.61
CA ARG A 28 -7.92 2.71 0.02
C ARG A 28 -6.46 2.35 0.23
N MET A 29 -5.56 3.32 0.04
CA MET A 29 -4.14 3.10 0.27
C MET A 29 -3.87 2.69 1.71
N LEU A 30 -4.45 3.43 2.66
CA LEU A 30 -4.27 3.12 4.07
C LEU A 30 -4.83 1.75 4.40
N SER A 31 -5.98 1.40 3.83
CA SER A 31 -6.60 0.10 4.06
C SER A 31 -5.70 -1.03 3.56
N ILE A 32 -5.15 -0.88 2.37
CA ILE A 32 -4.24 -1.89 1.81
C ILE A 32 -3.03 -2.09 2.72
N MET A 33 -2.49 -1.01 3.24
CA MET A 33 -1.27 -1.06 4.05
C MET A 33 -1.52 -1.42 5.51
N SER A 34 -2.77 -1.49 5.93
CA SER A 34 -3.11 -1.80 7.33
C SER A 34 -2.97 -3.29 7.67
N ASN A 35 -2.95 -4.16 6.68
CA ASN A 35 -2.77 -5.59 6.91
C ASN A 35 -1.27 -5.91 6.90
N PRO A 36 -0.73 -6.53 7.97
CA PRO A 36 0.71 -6.78 8.06
C PRO A 36 1.27 -7.61 6.91
N VAL A 37 0.55 -8.61 6.44
CA VAL A 37 1.02 -9.44 5.34
C VAL A 37 1.13 -8.62 4.07
N ARG A 38 0.09 -7.85 3.75
CA ARG A 38 0.12 -6.98 2.57
C ARG A 38 1.24 -5.94 2.67
N PHE A 39 1.36 -5.32 3.84
CA PHE A 39 2.37 -4.30 4.04
C PHE A 39 3.78 -4.86 3.83
N HIS A 40 4.07 -6.02 4.42
CA HIS A 40 5.38 -6.64 4.27
C HIS A 40 5.68 -7.01 2.82
N ILE A 41 4.68 -7.53 2.12
CA ILE A 41 4.83 -7.86 0.69
C ILE A 41 5.14 -6.59 -0.11
N LEU A 42 4.38 -5.54 0.12
CA LEU A 42 4.58 -4.28 -0.60
C LEU A 42 5.95 -3.66 -0.30
N CYS A 43 6.40 -3.75 0.95
CA CYS A 43 7.74 -3.28 1.32
C CYS A 43 8.83 -4.05 0.58
N ALA A 44 8.67 -5.36 0.45
CA ALA A 44 9.62 -6.17 -0.30
C ALA A 44 9.62 -5.79 -1.78
N LEU A 45 8.42 -5.67 -2.36
CA LEU A 45 8.28 -5.37 -3.79
C LEU A 45 8.71 -3.94 -4.13
N GLU A 46 8.75 -3.05 -3.15
CA GLU A 46 9.31 -1.73 -3.34
C GLU A 46 10.81 -1.83 -3.64
N LYS A 47 11.48 -2.82 -3.10
CA LYS A 47 12.91 -3.01 -3.30
C LYS A 47 13.21 -3.75 -4.59
N GLU A 48 12.46 -4.81 -4.87
CA GLU A 48 12.76 -5.71 -5.97
C GLU A 48 11.56 -6.59 -6.28
N SER A 49 11.55 -7.21 -7.45
CA SER A 49 10.53 -8.20 -7.79
C SER A 49 10.88 -9.52 -7.12
N PHE A 50 9.85 -10.26 -6.69
CA PHE A 50 10.04 -11.52 -6.00
C PHE A 50 9.06 -12.58 -6.48
N SER A 51 9.48 -13.84 -6.39
CA SER A 51 8.60 -14.97 -6.67
C SER A 51 7.65 -15.21 -5.52
N VAL A 52 6.59 -15.99 -5.78
CA VAL A 52 5.65 -16.42 -4.74
C VAL A 52 6.41 -17.12 -3.61
N SER A 53 7.33 -18.02 -3.94
CA SER A 53 8.08 -18.75 -2.94
C SER A 53 8.86 -17.82 -2.01
N GLU A 54 9.48 -16.82 -2.59
CA GLU A 54 10.23 -15.84 -1.81
C GLU A 54 9.33 -15.01 -0.91
N LEU A 55 8.17 -14.60 -1.43
CA LEU A 55 7.21 -13.84 -0.65
C LEU A 55 6.62 -14.66 0.49
N MET A 56 6.49 -15.98 0.27
CA MET A 56 6.05 -16.90 1.32
C MET A 56 7.01 -16.93 2.49
N VAL A 57 8.30 -17.02 2.19
CA VAL A 57 9.35 -17.01 3.22
C VAL A 57 9.31 -15.70 3.98
N LEU A 58 9.21 -14.60 3.27
CA LEU A 58 9.21 -13.27 3.86
C LEU A 58 8.03 -13.05 4.82
N SER A 59 6.85 -13.43 4.38
CA SER A 59 5.63 -13.09 5.10
C SER A 59 5.43 -13.90 6.38
N LYS A 60 6.03 -15.09 6.46
CA LYS A 60 5.86 -16.00 7.60
C LYS A 60 4.39 -16.32 7.89
N SER A 61 3.56 -16.24 6.88
CA SER A 61 2.13 -16.49 6.99
C SER A 61 1.78 -17.77 6.26
N ARG A 62 0.53 -18.23 6.44
CA ARG A 62 0.07 -19.41 5.74
C ARG A 62 0.02 -19.18 4.24
N VAL A 63 0.30 -20.21 3.47
CA VAL A 63 0.28 -20.18 2.02
C VAL A 63 -1.04 -19.59 1.50
N SER A 64 -2.15 -20.07 2.04
CA SER A 64 -3.48 -19.63 1.60
C SER A 64 -3.67 -18.12 1.83
N ASN A 65 -3.18 -17.60 2.95
CA ASN A 65 -3.30 -16.18 3.26
C ASN A 65 -2.46 -15.34 2.30
N VAL A 66 -1.21 -15.74 2.07
CA VAL A 66 -0.33 -15.02 1.15
C VAL A 66 -0.91 -15.00 -0.24
N SER A 67 -1.35 -16.16 -0.74
CA SER A 67 -1.95 -16.28 -2.06
C SER A 67 -3.18 -15.41 -2.21
N GLN A 68 -4.01 -15.37 -1.17
CA GLN A 68 -5.21 -14.55 -1.16
C GLN A 68 -4.88 -13.06 -1.23
N GLN A 69 -3.88 -12.63 -0.45
CA GLN A 69 -3.46 -11.24 -0.45
C GLN A 69 -2.84 -10.84 -1.80
N LEU A 70 -2.03 -11.71 -2.38
CA LEU A 70 -1.43 -11.44 -3.68
C LEU A 70 -2.49 -11.31 -4.77
N LYS A 71 -3.49 -12.20 -4.74
CA LYS A 71 -4.59 -12.15 -5.70
C LYS A 71 -5.36 -10.84 -5.58
N MET A 72 -5.68 -10.45 -4.36
CA MET A 72 -6.43 -9.23 -4.11
C MET A 72 -5.66 -8.00 -4.61
N MET A 73 -4.39 -7.91 -4.29
CA MET A 73 -3.58 -6.77 -4.72
C MET A 73 -3.35 -6.73 -6.22
N THR A 74 -3.26 -7.89 -6.85
CA THR A 74 -3.14 -7.97 -8.31
C THR A 74 -4.42 -7.48 -8.98
N LEU A 75 -5.56 -7.94 -8.49
CA LEU A 75 -6.86 -7.53 -9.04
C LEU A 75 -7.09 -6.02 -8.86
N ALA A 76 -6.63 -5.48 -7.76
CA ALA A 76 -6.77 -4.05 -7.48
C ALA A 76 -5.78 -3.19 -8.26
N GLY A 77 -4.81 -3.79 -8.95
CA GLY A 77 -3.86 -3.05 -9.77
C GLY A 77 -2.65 -2.52 -9.04
N TYR A 78 -2.42 -2.92 -7.79
CA TYR A 78 -1.26 -2.46 -7.03
C TYR A 78 0.02 -3.18 -7.41
N ILE A 79 -0.10 -4.45 -7.74
CA ILE A 79 1.02 -5.28 -8.17
C ILE A 79 0.64 -6.01 -9.46
N SER A 80 1.65 -6.47 -10.18
CA SER A 80 1.46 -7.29 -11.38
C SER A 80 2.21 -8.59 -11.21
N LYS A 81 1.84 -9.58 -11.99
CA LYS A 81 2.50 -10.87 -11.98
C LYS A 81 2.86 -11.29 -13.38
N GLU A 82 3.97 -12.03 -13.48
CA GLU A 82 4.45 -12.52 -14.74
C GLU A 82 5.04 -13.92 -14.55
N ARG A 83 4.70 -14.81 -15.46
CA ARG A 83 5.26 -16.16 -15.42
C ARG A 83 6.63 -16.15 -16.04
N GLN A 84 7.62 -16.64 -15.30
CA GLN A 84 9.00 -16.79 -15.78
C GLN A 84 9.42 -18.24 -15.53
N GLY A 85 9.36 -19.07 -16.58
CA GLY A 85 9.61 -20.49 -16.45
C GLY A 85 8.55 -21.14 -15.59
N LYS A 86 8.96 -21.75 -14.50
CA LYS A 86 8.07 -22.43 -13.55
C LYS A 86 7.65 -21.52 -12.40
N GLN A 87 8.13 -20.28 -12.39
CA GLN A 87 7.86 -19.37 -11.30
C GLN A 87 6.91 -18.25 -11.71
N ILE A 88 6.17 -17.75 -10.75
CA ILE A 88 5.37 -16.53 -10.89
C ILE A 88 6.11 -15.43 -10.14
N ILE A 89 6.45 -14.37 -10.85
CA ILE A 89 7.18 -13.22 -10.28
C ILE A 89 6.23 -12.06 -10.13
N TYR A 90 6.22 -11.45 -8.96
CA TYR A 90 5.40 -10.28 -8.66
C TYR A 90 6.25 -9.02 -8.67
N THR A 91 5.65 -7.93 -9.14
CA THR A 91 6.31 -6.64 -9.27
C THR A 91 5.35 -5.56 -8.78
N LEU A 92 5.88 -4.59 -8.08
CA LEU A 92 5.09 -3.42 -7.65
C LEU A 92 4.77 -2.58 -8.88
N LYS A 93 3.47 -2.39 -9.12
CA LYS A 93 2.98 -1.66 -10.28
C LYS A 93 2.63 -0.21 -9.97
N ASP A 94 2.04 0.02 -8.80
CA ASP A 94 1.56 1.35 -8.42
C ASP A 94 2.70 2.21 -7.86
N GLY A 95 3.09 3.23 -8.63
CA GLY A 95 4.18 4.12 -8.23
C GLY A 95 3.88 4.93 -6.98
N ARG A 96 2.59 5.16 -6.69
CA ARG A 96 2.20 5.90 -5.48
C ARG A 96 2.51 5.10 -4.23
N ILE A 97 2.35 3.78 -4.29
CA ILE A 97 2.70 2.91 -3.17
C ILE A 97 4.21 2.93 -2.96
N ARG A 98 4.97 2.90 -4.05
CA ARG A 98 6.43 2.97 -3.96
C ARG A 98 6.88 4.25 -3.27
N GLU A 99 6.35 5.38 -3.70
CA GLU A 99 6.67 6.66 -3.10
C GLU A 99 6.26 6.75 -1.64
N LEU A 100 5.07 6.21 -1.31
CA LEU A 100 4.57 6.22 0.05
C LEU A 100 5.45 5.39 0.97
N ILE A 101 5.82 4.19 0.55
CA ILE A 101 6.70 3.33 1.35
C ILE A 101 8.05 4.01 1.56
N HIS A 102 8.60 4.57 0.50
CA HIS A 102 9.87 5.28 0.58
C HIS A 102 9.79 6.42 1.60
N LYS A 103 8.69 7.19 1.56
CA LYS A 103 8.47 8.29 2.48
C LYS A 103 8.32 7.83 3.92
N LEU A 104 7.61 6.73 4.12
CA LEU A 104 7.46 6.15 5.45
C LEU A 104 8.81 5.69 6.00
N GLU A 105 9.65 5.12 5.16
CA GLU A 105 10.99 4.72 5.59
C GLU A 105 11.83 5.94 5.99
N GLU A 106 11.71 7.05 5.25
CA GLU A 106 12.40 8.27 5.60
C GLU A 106 11.96 8.83 6.96
N LEU A 107 10.65 8.78 7.22
CA LEU A 107 10.08 9.38 8.41
C LEU A 107 10.22 8.51 9.66
N PHE A 108 10.08 7.22 9.53
CA PHE A 108 9.99 6.30 10.67
C PHE A 108 11.01 5.18 10.63
N GLY A 109 11.60 4.94 9.48
CA GLY A 109 12.54 3.86 9.31
C GLY A 109 13.84 4.16 9.99
N GLU A 110 14.57 3.09 10.20
CA GLU A 110 15.90 3.20 10.76
C GLU A 110 16.85 3.58 9.67
N SER A 111 17.57 4.65 9.88
CA SER A 111 18.58 5.08 8.92
C SER A 111 19.84 4.27 9.14
N ARG A 112 19.81 3.03 8.79
CA ARG A 112 20.97 2.17 8.96
C ARG A 112 21.54 1.73 7.67
#